data_5f787343cdb3d517f7a9505a3a648039
#
_entry.id   5f787343cdb3d517f7a9505a3a648039
#
_cell.length_a   1.000
_cell.length_b   1.000
_cell.length_c   1.000
_cell.angle_alpha   90.00
_cell.angle_beta   90.00
_cell.angle_gamma   90.00
#
_symmetry.space_group_name_H-M   'P 1'
#
loop_
_entity.id
_entity.type
_entity.pdbx_description
1 polymer ?
#
loop_
_entity_poly.entity_id
_entity_poly.type
_entity_poly.pdbx_seq_one_letter_code
_entity_poly.pdbx_strand_id
1 'polypeptide(L)'
;MALSACSDWTDTESINLAEPGIDEQSPELYAKYLKNLQEYKNSDHKIVYGWFDNSEKVPFSRGQHMSDVPDSLDVIIVTTPDLVEFELKDIVSVHEKGTKVFYSISYDNILKEHTDKVKEGTETSTFSAYLSAELNRLIALEAPFDGIVAEYRGSNPIYMSEADKAEAKANQDTFFSVIANWKSANSGKKLVFQGYPANLIGQSVLSSCDHIILITNDVTDVAQLGIEALQALMADGVPADRFIVSASTISLDTTDKTTGYYNALRALSEAAYWV
;
A
#
# COMPACT_ATOMS: atom_id res chain seq x y z
N MET A 1 -40.76 -4.25 -63.41
CA MET A 1 -40.34 -3.23 -62.49
C MET A 1 -39.72 -3.97 -61.27
N ALA A 2 -38.41 -3.92 -61.15
CA ALA A 2 -37.73 -4.50 -60.03
C ALA A 2 -37.61 -3.41 -58.96
N LEU A 3 -38.20 -3.66 -57.77
CA LEU A 3 -38.05 -2.82 -56.60
C LEU A 3 -36.71 -3.14 -55.97
N SER A 4 -35.72 -2.26 -56.16
CA SER A 4 -34.46 -2.27 -55.43
C SER A 4 -34.78 -1.81 -54.01
N ALA A 5 -34.85 -2.72 -53.04
CA ALA A 5 -34.94 -2.38 -51.63
C ALA A 5 -33.57 -1.84 -51.19
N CYS A 6 -33.56 -0.63 -50.65
CA CYS A 6 -32.41 -0.07 -49.96
C CYS A 6 -32.10 -0.94 -48.72
N SER A 7 -31.04 -1.70 -48.79
CA SER A 7 -30.52 -2.54 -47.70
C SER A 7 -29.66 -1.76 -46.68
N ASP A 8 -29.55 -0.46 -46.86
CA ASP A 8 -28.61 0.39 -46.12
C ASP A 8 -29.19 1.01 -44.83
N TRP A 9 -30.39 0.61 -44.42
CA TRP A 9 -31.07 1.24 -43.29
C TRP A 9 -31.09 0.39 -42.01
N THR A 10 -30.40 -0.74 -42.01
CA THR A 10 -30.39 -1.66 -40.85
C THR A 10 -29.01 -1.94 -40.27
N ASP A 11 -27.94 -1.39 -40.82
CA ASP A 11 -26.64 -1.44 -40.18
C ASP A 11 -26.59 -0.34 -39.10
N THR A 12 -26.86 -0.72 -37.86
CA THR A 12 -26.54 0.10 -36.73
C THR A 12 -25.01 0.18 -36.61
N GLU A 13 -24.43 1.23 -37.18
CA GLU A 13 -23.06 1.58 -36.86
C GLU A 13 -23.02 1.87 -35.36
N SER A 14 -22.23 1.12 -34.63
CA SER A 14 -21.93 1.46 -33.25
C SER A 14 -21.17 2.78 -33.25
N ILE A 15 -21.87 3.86 -32.93
CA ILE A 15 -21.20 5.16 -32.68
C ILE A 15 -20.39 4.95 -31.42
N ASN A 16 -19.09 4.86 -31.59
CA ASN A 16 -18.17 4.87 -30.46
C ASN A 16 -18.14 6.32 -29.94
N LEU A 17 -19.04 6.62 -29.01
CA LEU A 17 -19.05 7.89 -28.28
C LEU A 17 -17.88 7.86 -27.31
N ALA A 18 -16.66 8.12 -27.81
CA ALA A 18 -15.56 8.50 -26.95
C ALA A 18 -15.90 9.87 -26.38
N GLU A 19 -16.39 9.90 -25.14
CA GLU A 19 -16.49 11.17 -24.41
C GLU A 19 -15.07 11.68 -24.21
N PRO A 20 -14.72 12.89 -24.71
CA PRO A 20 -13.38 13.44 -24.50
C PRO A 20 -13.12 13.60 -23.00
N GLY A 21 -11.93 13.23 -22.56
CA GLY A 21 -11.47 13.43 -21.19
C GLY A 21 -11.54 14.90 -20.78
N ILE A 22 -11.47 15.18 -19.49
CA ILE A 22 -11.49 16.56 -18.98
C ILE A 22 -10.26 17.36 -19.45
N ASP A 23 -9.15 16.67 -19.68
CA ASP A 23 -7.90 17.17 -20.26
C ASP A 23 -8.08 17.65 -21.69
N GLU A 24 -8.90 16.95 -22.49
CA GLU A 24 -9.23 17.32 -23.88
C GLU A 24 -10.30 18.41 -23.94
N GLN A 25 -11.29 18.38 -23.02
CA GLN A 25 -12.38 19.37 -22.97
C GLN A 25 -11.91 20.76 -22.56
N SER A 26 -10.97 20.83 -21.63
CA SER A 26 -10.48 22.10 -21.06
C SER A 26 -9.01 21.99 -20.65
N PRO A 27 -8.07 21.90 -21.61
CA PRO A 27 -6.65 21.66 -21.34
C PRO A 27 -6.01 22.66 -20.37
N GLU A 28 -6.36 23.97 -20.51
CA GLU A 28 -5.81 25.01 -19.64
C GLU A 28 -6.28 24.89 -18.19
N LEU A 29 -7.57 24.56 -17.99
CA LEU A 29 -8.11 24.34 -16.65
C LEU A 29 -7.54 23.09 -16.03
N TYR A 30 -7.38 22.02 -16.81
CA TYR A 30 -6.76 20.78 -16.35
C TYR A 30 -5.31 20.99 -15.94
N ALA A 31 -4.51 21.69 -16.76
CA ALA A 31 -3.13 22.03 -16.42
C ALA A 31 -3.03 22.86 -15.12
N LYS A 32 -3.94 23.83 -14.93
CA LYS A 32 -4.01 24.62 -13.70
C LYS A 32 -4.40 23.75 -12.49
N TYR A 33 -5.33 22.83 -12.69
CA TYR A 33 -5.74 21.86 -11.65
C TYR A 33 -4.56 21.00 -11.21
N LEU A 34 -3.83 20.37 -12.16
CA LEU A 34 -2.66 19.54 -11.86
C LEU A 34 -1.58 20.35 -11.10
N LYS A 35 -1.32 21.58 -11.53
CA LYS A 35 -0.36 22.45 -10.86
C LYS A 35 -0.77 22.71 -9.40
N ASN A 36 -2.02 23.08 -9.17
CA ASN A 36 -2.53 23.34 -7.82
C ASN A 36 -2.47 22.10 -6.94
N LEU A 37 -2.78 20.93 -7.50
CA LEU A 37 -2.73 19.64 -6.80
C LEU A 37 -1.30 19.28 -6.42
N GLN A 38 -0.33 19.45 -7.32
CA GLN A 38 1.09 19.24 -7.05
C GLN A 38 1.61 20.23 -6.00
N GLU A 39 1.21 21.50 -6.05
CA GLU A 39 1.56 22.51 -5.05
C GLU A 39 1.01 22.12 -3.67
N TYR A 40 -0.24 21.66 -3.59
CA TYR A 40 -0.83 21.15 -2.36
C TYR A 40 -0.02 19.97 -1.79
N LYS A 41 0.26 18.94 -2.60
CA LYS A 41 1.01 17.76 -2.17
C LYS A 41 2.46 18.02 -1.78
N ASN A 42 3.05 19.14 -2.24
CA ASN A 42 4.37 19.59 -1.83
C ASN A 42 4.35 20.57 -0.66
N SER A 43 3.16 21.00 -0.21
CA SER A 43 3.01 21.86 0.97
C SER A 43 3.01 21.04 2.26
N ASP A 44 3.08 21.72 3.40
CA ASP A 44 2.91 21.08 4.71
C ASP A 44 1.42 20.77 4.94
N HIS A 45 1.09 19.49 5.00
CA HIS A 45 -0.28 18.98 5.20
C HIS A 45 -0.26 17.58 5.80
N LYS A 46 -1.43 17.07 6.18
CA LYS A 46 -1.60 15.69 6.68
C LYS A 46 -1.49 14.71 5.53
N ILE A 47 -0.51 13.81 5.58
CA ILE A 47 -0.22 12.85 4.51
C ILE A 47 -1.20 11.66 4.57
N VAL A 48 -1.82 11.34 3.46
CA VAL A 48 -2.80 10.26 3.34
C VAL A 48 -2.26 9.13 2.48
N TYR A 49 -2.19 7.94 3.08
CA TYR A 49 -1.82 6.70 2.41
C TYR A 49 -3.07 5.88 2.09
N GLY A 50 -3.14 5.30 0.91
CA GLY A 50 -4.19 4.38 0.50
C GLY A 50 -3.63 3.04 0.05
N TRP A 51 -4.11 1.93 0.64
CA TRP A 51 -3.83 0.59 0.13
C TRP A 51 -4.72 0.29 -1.05
N PHE A 52 -4.11 -0.12 -2.14
CA PHE A 52 -4.79 -0.46 -3.38
C PHE A 52 -4.57 -1.95 -3.67
N ASP A 53 -5.66 -2.73 -3.64
CA ASP A 53 -5.65 -4.12 -4.05
C ASP A 53 -5.62 -4.19 -5.58
N ASN A 54 -4.45 -4.51 -6.11
CA ASN A 54 -4.20 -4.69 -7.53
C ASN A 54 -3.97 -6.17 -7.90
N SER A 55 -4.59 -7.08 -7.16
CA SER A 55 -4.51 -8.53 -7.44
C SER A 55 -5.19 -8.92 -8.75
N GLU A 56 -6.25 -8.19 -9.17
CA GLU A 56 -6.92 -8.38 -10.46
C GLU A 56 -6.08 -7.76 -11.59
N LYS A 57 -5.57 -8.61 -12.48
CA LYS A 57 -4.67 -8.19 -13.55
C LYS A 57 -5.37 -7.96 -14.90
N VAL A 58 -6.69 -8.15 -14.94
CA VAL A 58 -7.55 -7.84 -16.07
C VAL A 58 -8.70 -6.96 -15.55
N PRO A 59 -8.57 -5.63 -15.62
CA PRO A 59 -9.55 -4.75 -15.01
C PRO A 59 -10.89 -4.83 -15.76
N PHE A 60 -11.98 -4.96 -15.02
CA PHE A 60 -13.35 -4.95 -15.56
C PHE A 60 -14.17 -3.75 -15.05
N SER A 61 -13.60 -2.91 -14.20
CA SER A 61 -14.25 -1.71 -13.69
C SER A 61 -13.22 -0.61 -13.41
N ARG A 62 -13.69 0.64 -13.36
CA ARG A 62 -12.87 1.81 -13.03
C ARG A 62 -12.24 1.71 -11.65
N GLY A 63 -12.90 1.09 -10.68
CA GLY A 63 -12.37 0.92 -9.33
C GLY A 63 -11.10 0.05 -9.25
N GLN A 64 -10.69 -0.58 -10.35
CA GLN A 64 -9.45 -1.36 -10.45
C GLN A 64 -8.30 -0.59 -11.09
N HIS A 65 -8.50 0.71 -11.36
CA HIS A 65 -7.49 1.61 -11.86
C HIS A 65 -6.98 2.56 -10.78
N MET A 66 -5.65 2.63 -10.62
CA MET A 66 -5.03 3.59 -9.71
C MET A 66 -5.30 5.04 -10.12
N SER A 67 -5.50 5.29 -11.40
CA SER A 67 -5.85 6.62 -11.94
C SER A 67 -7.20 7.16 -11.46
N ASP A 68 -8.11 6.27 -11.01
CA ASP A 68 -9.46 6.60 -10.54
C ASP A 68 -9.58 6.72 -9.00
N VAL A 69 -8.49 6.54 -8.25
CA VAL A 69 -8.49 6.81 -6.80
C VAL A 69 -8.64 8.30 -6.51
N PRO A 70 -9.12 8.68 -5.31
CA PRO A 70 -9.23 10.08 -4.93
C PRO A 70 -7.91 10.83 -5.06
N ASP A 71 -7.94 11.99 -5.72
CA ASP A 71 -6.74 12.83 -5.94
C ASP A 71 -6.14 13.38 -4.65
N SER A 72 -6.86 13.32 -3.53
CA SER A 72 -6.38 13.66 -2.19
C SER A 72 -5.42 12.66 -1.59
N LEU A 73 -5.25 11.46 -2.17
CA LEU A 73 -4.24 10.51 -1.72
C LEU A 73 -2.85 11.00 -2.11
N ASP A 74 -1.93 11.02 -1.15
CA ASP A 74 -0.53 11.36 -1.37
C ASP A 74 0.28 10.16 -1.81
N VAL A 75 -0.06 9.00 -1.26
CA VAL A 75 0.63 7.73 -1.53
C VAL A 75 -0.38 6.62 -1.77
N ILE A 76 -0.20 5.91 -2.86
CA ILE A 76 -0.87 4.64 -3.15
C ILE A 76 0.11 3.51 -2.83
N ILE A 77 -0.33 2.53 -2.03
CA ILE A 77 0.45 1.32 -1.74
C ILE A 77 -0.19 0.17 -2.49
N VAL A 78 0.49 -0.38 -3.49
CA VAL A 78 0.03 -1.57 -4.18
C VAL A 78 0.38 -2.82 -3.38
N THR A 79 -0.56 -3.77 -3.32
CA THR A 79 -0.40 -5.02 -2.58
C THR A 79 0.35 -6.08 -3.38
N THR A 80 0.30 -6.00 -4.71
CA THR A 80 0.98 -6.91 -5.63
C THR A 80 1.97 -6.11 -6.48
N PRO A 81 3.29 -6.25 -6.27
CA PRO A 81 4.29 -5.41 -6.91
C PRO A 81 4.62 -5.80 -8.36
N ASP A 82 4.21 -6.98 -8.79
CA ASP A 82 4.35 -7.42 -10.17
C ASP A 82 3.29 -6.73 -11.05
N LEU A 83 3.69 -5.63 -11.70
CA LEU A 83 2.80 -4.76 -12.45
C LEU A 83 2.59 -5.24 -13.89
N VAL A 84 1.38 -5.02 -14.40
CA VAL A 84 1.04 -5.22 -15.81
C VAL A 84 0.91 -3.88 -16.55
N GLU A 85 0.74 -3.91 -17.87
CA GLU A 85 0.83 -2.73 -18.75
C GLU A 85 -0.15 -1.61 -18.35
N PHE A 86 -1.39 -1.94 -18.00
CA PHE A 86 -2.36 -0.90 -17.61
C PHE A 86 -1.99 -0.22 -16.29
N GLU A 87 -1.46 -0.98 -15.32
CA GLU A 87 -1.00 -0.44 -14.04
C GLU A 87 0.20 0.51 -14.20
N LEU A 88 1.10 0.19 -15.15
CA LEU A 88 2.21 1.10 -15.49
C LEU A 88 1.71 2.42 -16.08
N LYS A 89 0.64 2.39 -16.90
CA LYS A 89 -0.01 3.59 -17.43
C LYS A 89 -0.70 4.39 -16.33
N ASP A 90 -1.38 3.70 -15.41
CA ASP A 90 -2.03 4.32 -14.26
C ASP A 90 -1.00 5.03 -13.36
N ILE A 91 0.18 4.42 -13.14
CA ILE A 91 1.27 5.07 -12.36
C ILE A 91 1.70 6.39 -13.00
N VAL A 92 1.83 6.45 -14.33
CA VAL A 92 2.16 7.70 -15.01
C VAL A 92 1.10 8.77 -14.72
N SER A 93 -0.18 8.40 -14.85
CA SER A 93 -1.29 9.33 -14.60
C SER A 93 -1.35 9.83 -13.15
N VAL A 94 -1.10 8.97 -12.15
CA VAL A 94 -1.10 9.40 -10.75
C VAL A 94 0.15 10.20 -10.39
N HIS A 95 1.30 9.93 -11.02
CA HIS A 95 2.50 10.77 -10.88
C HIS A 95 2.29 12.20 -11.41
N GLU A 96 1.55 12.37 -12.51
CA GLU A 96 1.16 13.69 -13.02
C GLU A 96 0.36 14.48 -11.99
N LYS A 97 -0.44 13.81 -11.16
CA LYS A 97 -1.19 14.37 -10.04
C LYS A 97 -0.33 14.63 -8.79
N GLY A 98 0.95 14.23 -8.80
CA GLY A 98 1.86 14.33 -7.66
C GLY A 98 1.70 13.22 -6.63
N THR A 99 0.85 12.24 -6.88
CA THR A 99 0.68 11.04 -6.02
C THR A 99 1.86 10.10 -6.20
N LYS A 100 2.38 9.56 -5.09
CA LYS A 100 3.47 8.58 -5.07
C LYS A 100 2.92 7.16 -5.09
N VAL A 101 3.67 6.23 -5.66
CA VAL A 101 3.29 4.81 -5.68
C VAL A 101 4.36 3.98 -4.99
N PHE A 102 3.97 3.28 -3.93
CA PHE A 102 4.82 2.37 -3.17
C PHE A 102 4.32 0.94 -3.36
N TYR A 103 5.15 -0.03 -3.02
CA TYR A 103 4.69 -1.41 -2.88
C TYR A 103 5.03 -1.95 -1.50
N SER A 104 4.22 -2.90 -1.04
CA SER A 104 4.42 -3.54 0.25
C SER A 104 5.29 -4.79 0.10
N ILE A 105 6.26 -4.94 0.99
CA ILE A 105 7.00 -6.19 1.24
C ILE A 105 6.60 -6.67 2.62
N SER A 106 5.74 -7.70 2.67
CA SER A 106 5.23 -8.25 3.91
C SER A 106 5.99 -9.51 4.31
N TYR A 107 6.71 -9.43 5.43
CA TYR A 107 7.38 -10.59 6.03
C TYR A 107 6.41 -11.73 6.31
N ASP A 108 5.24 -11.39 6.87
CA ASP A 108 4.24 -12.39 7.27
C ASP A 108 3.62 -13.09 6.05
N ASN A 109 3.43 -12.37 4.93
CA ASN A 109 2.97 -12.98 3.68
C ASN A 109 4.03 -13.92 3.08
N ILE A 110 5.31 -13.53 3.10
CA ILE A 110 6.41 -14.39 2.63
C ILE A 110 6.50 -15.66 3.48
N LEU A 111 6.37 -15.52 4.81
CA LEU A 111 6.36 -16.68 5.73
C LEU A 111 5.17 -17.60 5.45
N LYS A 112 3.99 -17.02 5.25
CA LYS A 112 2.79 -17.79 4.92
C LYS A 112 2.96 -18.53 3.60
N GLU A 113 3.43 -17.86 2.57
CA GLU A 113 3.64 -18.45 1.24
C GLU A 113 4.63 -19.62 1.30
N HIS A 114 5.77 -19.43 1.98
CA HIS A 114 6.74 -20.50 2.19
C HIS A 114 6.08 -21.69 2.91
N THR A 115 5.35 -21.42 4.00
CA THR A 115 4.68 -22.45 4.79
C THR A 115 3.68 -23.26 3.96
N ASP A 116 2.91 -22.57 3.12
CA ASP A 116 1.90 -23.22 2.26
C ASP A 116 2.59 -24.06 1.17
N LYS A 117 3.63 -23.54 0.52
CA LYS A 117 4.44 -24.30 -0.47
C LYS A 117 5.13 -25.53 0.12
N VAL A 118 5.62 -25.45 1.36
CA VAL A 118 6.20 -26.63 2.06
C VAL A 118 5.14 -27.68 2.32
N LYS A 119 3.93 -27.28 2.77
CA LYS A 119 2.80 -28.20 2.97
C LYS A 119 2.37 -28.89 1.67
N GLU A 120 2.40 -28.16 0.56
CA GLU A 120 2.08 -28.68 -0.77
C GLU A 120 3.22 -29.54 -1.37
N GLY A 121 4.40 -29.56 -0.74
CA GLY A 121 5.55 -30.29 -1.24
C GLY A 121 6.23 -29.64 -2.47
N THR A 122 5.92 -28.37 -2.74
CA THR A 122 6.49 -27.60 -3.87
C THR A 122 7.73 -26.81 -3.46
N GLU A 123 8.02 -26.70 -2.17
CA GLU A 123 9.19 -26.03 -1.61
C GLU A 123 9.88 -26.91 -0.56
N THR A 124 11.22 -26.92 -0.56
CA THR A 124 12.05 -27.72 0.36
C THR A 124 13.14 -26.92 1.05
N SER A 125 13.32 -25.64 0.68
CA SER A 125 14.32 -24.79 1.29
C SER A 125 13.93 -24.38 2.71
N THR A 126 14.91 -23.94 3.50
CA THR A 126 14.63 -23.31 4.80
C THR A 126 13.95 -21.96 4.59
N PHE A 127 13.15 -21.53 5.56
CA PHE A 127 12.50 -20.21 5.49
C PHE A 127 13.52 -19.08 5.29
N SER A 128 14.68 -19.12 5.95
CA SER A 128 15.72 -18.10 5.78
C SER A 128 16.25 -18.00 4.35
N ALA A 129 16.42 -19.14 3.67
CA ALA A 129 16.84 -19.17 2.26
C ALA A 129 15.73 -18.63 1.34
N TYR A 130 14.49 -19.04 1.56
CA TYR A 130 13.33 -18.57 0.83
C TYR A 130 13.13 -17.07 1.01
N LEU A 131 13.18 -16.57 2.25
CA LEU A 131 13.07 -15.15 2.58
C LEU A 131 14.13 -14.32 1.83
N SER A 132 15.38 -14.77 1.85
CA SER A 132 16.49 -14.08 1.15
C SER A 132 16.25 -14.04 -0.36
N ALA A 133 15.80 -15.14 -0.96
CA ALA A 133 15.53 -15.22 -2.39
C ALA A 133 14.37 -14.29 -2.80
N GLU A 134 13.27 -14.32 -2.05
CA GLU A 134 12.10 -13.51 -2.35
C GLU A 134 12.36 -12.02 -2.13
N LEU A 135 13.06 -11.64 -1.06
CA LEU A 135 13.47 -10.25 -0.85
C LEU A 135 14.34 -9.73 -2.01
N ASN A 136 15.33 -10.52 -2.45
CA ASN A 136 16.18 -10.12 -3.57
C ASN A 136 15.37 -9.97 -4.87
N ARG A 137 14.37 -10.82 -5.11
CA ARG A 137 13.44 -10.68 -6.23
C ARG A 137 12.66 -9.38 -6.14
N LEU A 138 12.06 -9.10 -4.98
CA LEU A 138 11.20 -7.93 -4.77
C LEU A 138 11.96 -6.60 -4.88
N ILE A 139 13.18 -6.51 -4.32
CA ILE A 139 13.97 -5.27 -4.42
C ILE A 139 14.58 -5.02 -5.80
N ALA A 140 14.66 -6.06 -6.64
CA ALA A 140 15.17 -5.97 -8.00
C ALA A 140 14.10 -5.61 -9.04
N LEU A 141 12.85 -5.36 -8.63
CA LEU A 141 11.77 -4.98 -9.54
C LEU A 141 12.07 -3.65 -10.23
N GLU A 142 12.12 -3.68 -11.54
CA GLU A 142 12.31 -2.49 -12.39
C GLU A 142 10.95 -1.87 -12.70
N ALA A 143 10.39 -1.15 -11.71
CA ALA A 143 9.12 -0.44 -11.85
C ALA A 143 9.24 0.98 -11.25
N PRO A 144 8.40 1.93 -11.70
CA PRO A 144 8.50 3.34 -11.29
C PRO A 144 7.94 3.58 -9.88
N PHE A 145 8.29 2.73 -8.91
CA PHE A 145 7.93 2.90 -7.52
C PHE A 145 8.76 4.01 -6.85
N ASP A 146 8.12 4.82 -6.03
CA ASP A 146 8.72 5.89 -5.24
C ASP A 146 9.21 5.43 -3.87
N GLY A 147 8.81 4.24 -3.43
CA GLY A 147 9.17 3.72 -2.11
C GLY A 147 8.72 2.30 -1.84
N ILE A 148 9.10 1.82 -0.66
CA ILE A 148 8.74 0.51 -0.12
C ILE A 148 8.06 0.70 1.23
N VAL A 149 7.02 -0.12 1.48
CA VAL A 149 6.48 -0.37 2.81
C VAL A 149 7.00 -1.72 3.29
N ALA A 150 7.86 -1.71 4.30
CA ALA A 150 8.34 -2.90 4.97
C ALA A 150 7.33 -3.31 6.06
N GLU A 151 6.51 -4.30 5.78
CA GLU A 151 5.51 -4.79 6.73
C GLU A 151 6.09 -5.94 7.55
N TYR A 152 6.06 -5.76 8.88
CA TYR A 152 6.46 -6.77 9.85
C TYR A 152 5.52 -6.73 11.05
N ARG A 153 4.75 -7.77 11.26
CA ARG A 153 3.87 -7.91 12.43
C ARG A 153 4.57 -8.68 13.53
N GLY A 154 5.07 -9.87 13.19
CA GLY A 154 5.79 -10.76 14.09
C GLY A 154 5.06 -11.04 15.41
N SER A 155 5.79 -11.56 16.37
CA SER A 155 5.29 -11.78 17.75
C SER A 155 6.13 -11.01 18.74
N ASN A 156 5.55 -10.65 19.89
CA ASN A 156 6.26 -9.89 20.92
C ASN A 156 7.38 -10.75 21.55
N PRO A 157 8.65 -10.29 21.49
CA PRO A 157 9.81 -11.04 21.99
C PRO A 157 9.77 -11.37 23.48
N ILE A 158 8.97 -10.64 24.26
CA ILE A 158 8.82 -10.87 25.72
C ILE A 158 8.21 -12.25 26.00
N TYR A 159 7.38 -12.75 25.07
CA TYR A 159 6.69 -14.04 25.22
C TYR A 159 7.37 -15.20 24.51
N MET A 160 8.53 -14.94 23.88
CA MET A 160 9.29 -15.97 23.14
C MET A 160 10.24 -16.73 24.06
N SER A 161 10.46 -18.01 23.76
CA SER A 161 11.64 -18.73 24.30
C SER A 161 12.94 -18.13 23.72
N GLU A 162 14.09 -18.35 24.38
CA GLU A 162 15.37 -17.85 23.88
C GLU A 162 15.72 -18.42 22.50
N ALA A 163 15.29 -19.66 22.20
CA ALA A 163 15.50 -20.27 20.89
C ALA A 163 14.64 -19.61 19.80
N ASP A 164 13.36 -19.40 20.07
CA ASP A 164 12.44 -18.74 19.13
C ASP A 164 12.85 -17.28 18.90
N LYS A 165 13.31 -16.60 19.95
CA LYS A 165 13.81 -15.23 19.88
C LYS A 165 15.09 -15.13 19.03
N ALA A 166 15.99 -16.08 19.15
CA ALA A 166 17.20 -16.13 18.33
C ALA A 166 16.88 -16.35 16.85
N GLU A 167 15.93 -17.25 16.54
CA GLU A 167 15.45 -17.50 15.19
C GLU A 167 14.73 -16.28 14.62
N ALA A 168 13.80 -15.69 15.38
CA ALA A 168 13.08 -14.49 14.98
C ALA A 168 14.06 -13.34 14.71
N LYS A 169 15.09 -13.17 15.56
CA LYS A 169 16.12 -12.16 15.34
C LYS A 169 16.89 -12.38 14.04
N ALA A 170 17.30 -13.61 13.76
CA ALA A 170 18.05 -13.92 12.54
C ALA A 170 17.20 -13.62 11.28
N ASN A 171 15.92 -13.96 11.31
CA ASN A 171 15.00 -13.66 10.21
C ASN A 171 14.72 -12.15 10.09
N GLN A 172 14.56 -11.42 11.20
CA GLN A 172 14.44 -9.95 11.20
C GLN A 172 15.70 -9.30 10.62
N ASP A 173 16.87 -9.72 11.07
CA ASP A 173 18.16 -9.19 10.58
C ASP A 173 18.29 -9.40 9.06
N THR A 174 17.88 -10.56 8.55
CA THR A 174 17.84 -10.84 7.10
C THR A 174 16.88 -9.88 6.39
N PHE A 175 15.63 -9.79 6.88
CA PHE A 175 14.60 -8.97 6.28
C PHE A 175 15.01 -7.49 6.21
N PHE A 176 15.38 -6.92 7.33
CA PHE A 176 15.68 -5.50 7.42
C PHE A 176 17.06 -5.11 6.83
N SER A 177 18.04 -6.01 6.82
CA SER A 177 19.33 -5.69 6.17
C SER A 177 19.20 -5.55 4.66
N VAL A 178 18.41 -6.41 4.00
CA VAL A 178 18.15 -6.30 2.57
C VAL A 178 17.43 -4.99 2.24
N ILE A 179 16.42 -4.64 3.03
CA ILE A 179 15.64 -3.39 2.85
C ILE A 179 16.51 -2.16 3.13
N ALA A 180 17.36 -2.19 4.18
CA ALA A 180 18.28 -1.09 4.49
C ALA A 180 19.31 -0.87 3.39
N ASN A 181 19.84 -1.95 2.82
CA ASN A 181 20.76 -1.89 1.66
C ASN A 181 20.06 -1.28 0.44
N TRP A 182 18.81 -1.70 0.17
CA TRP A 182 18.02 -1.10 -0.88
C TRP A 182 17.81 0.41 -0.65
N LYS A 183 17.43 0.82 0.58
CA LYS A 183 17.25 2.24 0.91
C LYS A 183 18.54 3.04 0.72
N SER A 184 19.66 2.48 1.10
CA SER A 184 20.97 3.12 0.93
C SER A 184 21.32 3.33 -0.54
N ALA A 185 21.01 2.36 -1.40
CA ALA A 185 21.20 2.44 -2.85
C ALA A 185 20.17 3.36 -3.54
N ASN A 186 19.02 3.60 -2.90
CA ASN A 186 17.90 4.38 -3.42
C ASN A 186 17.56 5.54 -2.48
N SER A 187 18.53 6.40 -2.16
CA SER A 187 18.39 7.47 -1.16
C SER A 187 17.23 8.44 -1.43
N GLY A 188 16.87 8.64 -2.71
CA GLY A 188 15.74 9.47 -3.12
C GLY A 188 14.36 8.82 -2.94
N LYS A 189 14.31 7.50 -2.77
CA LYS A 189 13.05 6.77 -2.56
C LYS A 189 12.71 6.69 -1.08
N LYS A 190 11.44 6.52 -0.77
CA LYS A 190 10.93 6.45 0.61
C LYS A 190 10.96 5.03 1.16
N LEU A 191 11.20 4.92 2.46
CA LEU A 191 11.06 3.69 3.23
C LEU A 191 10.05 3.92 4.36
N VAL A 192 9.05 3.08 4.44
CA VAL A 192 8.02 3.12 5.46
C VAL A 192 8.00 1.78 6.19
N PHE A 193 7.94 1.80 7.50
CA PHE A 193 7.66 0.61 8.31
C PHE A 193 6.17 0.51 8.55
N GLN A 194 5.61 -0.70 8.48
CA GLN A 194 4.25 -0.99 8.91
C GLN A 194 4.26 -2.18 9.84
N GLY A 195 3.66 -2.04 11.02
CA GLY A 195 3.62 -3.15 11.97
C GLY A 195 3.50 -2.72 13.42
N TYR A 196 4.00 -3.60 14.27
CA TYR A 196 4.08 -3.37 15.72
C TYR A 196 5.53 -3.11 16.13
N PRO A 197 5.94 -1.87 16.41
CA PRO A 197 7.32 -1.56 16.81
C PRO A 197 7.82 -2.38 18.00
N ALA A 198 6.95 -2.70 18.95
CA ALA A 198 7.28 -3.52 20.12
C ALA A 198 7.63 -4.99 19.79
N ASN A 199 7.29 -5.46 18.58
CA ASN A 199 7.61 -6.82 18.12
C ASN A 199 8.98 -6.91 17.44
N LEU A 200 9.68 -5.79 17.26
CA LEU A 200 11.04 -5.78 16.76
C LEU A 200 12.04 -6.12 17.88
N ILE A 201 12.99 -7.00 17.58
CA ILE A 201 14.09 -7.35 18.49
C ILE A 201 15.20 -6.29 18.45
N GLY A 202 15.17 -5.40 17.46
CA GLY A 202 16.01 -4.23 17.38
C GLY A 202 15.30 -3.13 16.61
N GLN A 203 15.14 -1.95 17.21
CA GLN A 203 14.37 -0.84 16.66
C GLN A 203 15.20 0.09 15.76
N SER A 204 16.49 -0.19 15.57
CA SER A 204 17.40 0.68 14.80
C SER A 204 16.94 0.93 13.36
N VAL A 205 16.23 -0.01 12.75
CA VAL A 205 15.65 0.15 11.41
C VAL A 205 14.65 1.29 11.34
N LEU A 206 13.89 1.55 12.43
CA LEU A 206 12.85 2.57 12.46
C LEU A 206 13.41 3.99 12.31
N SER A 207 14.67 4.21 12.72
CA SER A 207 15.33 5.51 12.53
C SER A 207 15.58 5.86 11.07
N SER A 208 15.67 4.86 10.19
CA SER A 208 15.86 5.04 8.75
C SER A 208 14.55 5.14 7.96
N CYS A 209 13.43 4.86 8.60
CA CYS A 209 12.11 4.97 7.99
C CYS A 209 11.64 6.43 7.95
N ASP A 210 11.05 6.81 6.83
CA ASP A 210 10.40 8.12 6.66
C ASP A 210 9.10 8.22 7.49
N HIS A 211 8.32 7.12 7.56
CA HIS A 211 7.12 7.01 8.38
C HIS A 211 7.01 5.62 9.03
N ILE A 212 6.22 5.55 10.09
CA ILE A 212 5.89 4.33 10.83
C ILE A 212 4.38 4.20 10.88
N ILE A 213 3.82 3.23 10.14
CA ILE A 213 2.40 2.95 10.11
C ILE A 213 2.09 1.95 11.22
N LEU A 214 1.33 2.38 12.20
CA LEU A 214 0.81 1.53 13.26
C LEU A 214 -0.42 0.77 12.75
N ILE A 215 -0.48 -0.52 13.05
CA ILE A 215 -1.64 -1.34 12.68
C ILE A 215 -2.75 -1.07 13.70
N THR A 216 -3.65 -0.16 13.34
CA THR A 216 -4.79 0.28 14.14
C THR A 216 -6.11 0.12 13.39
N ASN A 217 -6.16 -0.81 12.43
CA ASN A 217 -7.27 -0.98 11.49
C ASN A 217 -8.63 -1.18 12.18
N ASP A 218 -8.64 -1.83 13.35
CA ASP A 218 -9.84 -2.17 14.10
C ASP A 218 -10.20 -1.10 15.16
N VAL A 219 -9.40 -0.03 15.25
CA VAL A 219 -9.60 1.02 16.24
C VAL A 219 -10.55 2.08 15.67
N THR A 220 -11.63 2.35 16.41
CA THR A 220 -12.66 3.33 16.04
C THR A 220 -12.83 4.44 17.08
N ASP A 221 -11.82 4.65 17.92
CA ASP A 221 -11.85 5.61 19.03
C ASP A 221 -10.50 6.31 19.17
N VAL A 222 -10.51 7.64 19.27
CA VAL A 222 -9.29 8.47 19.34
C VAL A 222 -8.44 8.19 20.58
N ALA A 223 -9.07 7.88 21.72
CA ALA A 223 -8.32 7.58 22.95
C ALA A 223 -7.57 6.24 22.81
N GLN A 224 -8.19 5.25 22.17
CA GLN A 224 -7.54 3.97 21.88
C GLN A 224 -6.39 4.14 20.88
N LEU A 225 -6.52 4.99 19.85
CA LEU A 225 -5.39 5.32 18.96
C LEU A 225 -4.21 5.91 19.75
N GLY A 226 -4.49 6.79 20.72
CA GLY A 226 -3.45 7.32 21.61
C GLY A 226 -2.78 6.23 22.45
N ILE A 227 -3.52 5.22 22.92
CA ILE A 227 -2.97 4.08 23.68
C ILE A 227 -2.06 3.25 22.79
N GLU A 228 -2.48 2.93 21.54
CA GLU A 228 -1.65 2.17 20.59
C GLU A 228 -0.33 2.90 20.27
N ALA A 229 -0.40 4.22 20.05
CA ALA A 229 0.79 5.04 19.85
C ALA A 229 1.72 5.05 21.07
N LEU A 230 1.18 5.16 22.28
CA LEU A 230 1.96 5.08 23.52
C LEU A 230 2.60 3.71 23.70
N GLN A 231 1.89 2.63 23.40
CA GLN A 231 2.45 1.28 23.46
C GLN A 231 3.61 1.09 22.47
N ALA A 232 3.49 1.65 21.26
CA ALA A 232 4.58 1.65 20.29
C ALA A 232 5.83 2.37 20.82
N LEU A 233 5.66 3.45 21.58
CA LEU A 233 6.74 4.23 22.20
C LEU A 233 7.36 3.56 23.43
N MET A 234 6.74 2.52 24.00
CA MET A 234 7.35 1.78 25.13
C MET A 234 8.59 0.98 24.70
N ALA A 235 8.77 0.72 23.42
CA ALA A 235 10.00 0.13 22.92
C ALA A 235 11.08 1.22 22.73
N ASP A 236 12.24 0.99 23.28
CA ASP A 236 13.36 1.95 23.24
C ASP A 236 13.79 2.26 21.80
N GLY A 237 13.96 3.55 21.49
CA GLY A 237 14.49 4.00 20.21
C GLY A 237 13.45 4.11 19.08
N VAL A 238 12.16 4.02 19.40
CA VAL A 238 11.07 4.25 18.43
C VAL A 238 10.86 5.75 18.23
N PRO A 239 11.01 6.29 16.99
CA PRO A 239 10.76 7.71 16.71
C PRO A 239 9.27 8.04 16.84
N ALA A 240 8.95 9.07 17.63
CA ALA A 240 7.56 9.52 17.90
C ALA A 240 7.02 10.49 16.85
N ASP A 241 7.90 11.05 16.01
CA ASP A 241 7.62 12.21 15.15
C ASP A 241 7.10 11.82 13.75
N ARG A 242 6.86 10.54 13.49
CA ARG A 242 6.55 10.01 12.16
C ARG A 242 5.52 8.89 12.15
N PHE A 243 4.65 8.84 13.15
CA PHE A 243 3.58 7.85 13.20
C PHE A 243 2.45 8.17 12.23
N ILE A 244 1.94 7.11 11.63
CA ILE A 244 0.70 7.10 10.86
C ILE A 244 -0.21 6.05 11.51
N VAL A 245 -1.46 6.40 11.76
CA VAL A 245 -2.48 5.45 12.20
C VAL A 245 -3.23 4.91 10.99
N SER A 246 -3.59 3.64 11.02
CA SER A 246 -4.36 3.01 9.95
C SER A 246 -5.82 2.83 10.35
N ALA A 247 -6.71 3.00 9.38
CA ALA A 247 -8.14 2.77 9.53
C ALA A 247 -8.64 1.88 8.39
N SER A 248 -9.49 0.89 8.72
CA SER A 248 -10.13 0.07 7.70
C SER A 248 -11.31 0.85 7.09
N THR A 249 -11.37 0.85 5.77
CA THR A 249 -12.52 1.37 5.00
C THR A 249 -13.52 0.28 4.63
N ILE A 250 -13.19 -0.98 4.91
CA ILE A 250 -14.03 -2.15 4.65
C ILE A 250 -14.36 -2.80 5.98
N SER A 251 -15.63 -3.17 6.17
CA SER A 251 -16.03 -3.95 7.34
C SER A 251 -15.43 -5.35 7.32
N LEU A 252 -14.92 -5.77 8.46
CA LEU A 252 -14.54 -7.17 8.68
C LEU A 252 -15.77 -8.06 8.89
N ASP A 253 -16.90 -7.48 9.31
CA ASP A 253 -18.19 -8.15 9.45
C ASP A 253 -19.29 -7.38 8.70
N THR A 254 -19.69 -7.91 7.55
CA THR A 254 -20.70 -7.30 6.68
C THR A 254 -22.12 -7.37 7.27
N THR A 255 -22.33 -8.14 8.33
CA THR A 255 -23.62 -8.26 9.03
C THR A 255 -23.76 -7.27 10.17
N ASP A 256 -22.66 -6.76 10.70
CA ASP A 256 -22.65 -5.76 11.76
C ASP A 256 -22.89 -4.37 11.20
N LYS A 257 -24.03 -3.79 11.58
CA LYS A 257 -24.44 -2.44 11.19
C LYS A 257 -24.04 -1.36 12.22
N THR A 258 -23.49 -1.74 13.34
CA THR A 258 -23.12 -0.83 14.45
C THR A 258 -21.62 -0.66 14.60
N THR A 259 -20.86 -1.71 14.34
CA THR A 259 -19.41 -1.75 14.27
C THR A 259 -18.99 -2.19 12.85
N GLY A 260 -17.81 -2.43 12.54
CA GLY A 260 -17.45 -2.89 11.19
C GLY A 260 -17.76 -1.87 10.07
N TYR A 261 -18.48 -2.26 9.03
CA TYR A 261 -18.68 -1.45 7.82
C TYR A 261 -19.27 -0.06 8.11
N TYR A 262 -20.29 0.00 8.95
CA TYR A 262 -20.94 1.27 9.29
C TYR A 262 -20.10 2.17 10.19
N ASN A 263 -19.06 1.63 10.82
CA ASN A 263 -18.10 2.40 11.61
C ASN A 263 -16.85 2.83 10.80
N ALA A 264 -16.70 2.46 9.54
CA ALA A 264 -15.58 2.89 8.72
C ALA A 264 -15.44 4.43 8.68
N LEU A 265 -16.55 5.15 8.51
CA LEU A 265 -16.57 6.61 8.56
C LEU A 265 -16.16 7.16 9.93
N ARG A 266 -16.54 6.49 11.02
CA ARG A 266 -16.13 6.86 12.37
C ARG A 266 -14.63 6.64 12.53
N ALA A 267 -14.09 5.48 12.14
CA ALA A 267 -12.66 5.19 12.22
C ALA A 267 -11.82 6.24 11.48
N LEU A 268 -12.23 6.63 10.28
CA LEU A 268 -11.57 7.69 9.51
C LEU A 268 -11.65 9.05 10.19
N SER A 269 -12.82 9.41 10.76
CA SER A 269 -13.01 10.68 11.48
C SER A 269 -12.17 10.74 12.75
N GLU A 270 -12.12 9.66 13.54
CA GLU A 270 -11.31 9.58 14.76
C GLU A 270 -9.81 9.58 14.44
N ALA A 271 -9.38 8.89 13.38
CA ALA A 271 -8.02 8.95 12.89
C ALA A 271 -7.63 10.37 12.45
N ALA A 272 -8.49 11.04 11.68
CA ALA A 272 -8.26 12.42 11.24
C ALA A 272 -8.22 13.42 12.42
N TYR A 273 -8.94 13.15 13.49
CA TYR A 273 -8.91 13.96 14.72
C TYR A 273 -7.63 13.71 15.52
N TRP A 274 -7.13 12.47 15.54
CA TRP A 274 -5.91 12.09 16.27
C TRP A 274 -4.65 12.70 15.62
N VAL A 275 -4.57 12.74 14.29
CA VAL A 275 -3.44 13.27 13.50
C VAL A 275 -3.43 14.81 13.55
#